data_29e126cf543098e8902b9a914096ae2f
#
_entry.id   29e126cf543098e8902b9a914096ae2f
#
_cell.length_a   1.000
_cell.length_b   1.000
_cell.length_c   1.000
_cell.angle_alpha   90.00
_cell.angle_beta   90.00
_cell.angle_gamma   90.00
#
_symmetry.space_group_name_H-M   'P 1'
#
loop_
_entity.id
_entity.type
_entity.pdbx_description
1 polymer ?
#
loop_
_entity_poly.entity_id
_entity_poly.type
_entity_poly.pdbx_seq_one_letter_code
_entity_poly.pdbx_strand_id
1 'polypeptide(L)'
;MKKLYFIALIVSLNIIFAQNIYRYGSTAANFLEIGVGSANASMGDAGVSFADGPASVFWNPAALAFIEKNENSFMVQPWILDINMIFIGSTIHVRRMGTFGFSLTHMGYGDMEVTTMTQQEGTGEKFAANEYSAAVTFSRKIVQWFSFGASVKLINSKIWHSSASAFALDVGAIVNTDFFSPNKSKENGLRIGMSISNYGSRLQYDGIDLLNPIDIAPYEDGNYGDVPGQFRPQQWELPLLFRIGLGIKPIYTDLHRVSVAVDAVHPNNNAEYVNIGGQYELRLVGKGSLYLRSGYKSLFLPDSQFGMTYGGGLKMSLIGNQTIKIDYAYRSTDVFGGLNSYTISIGF
;
A
#
# COMPACT_ATOMS: atom_id res chain seq x y z
N MET A 1 -13.06 45.37 4.64
CA MET A 1 -14.17 44.56 5.16
C MET A 1 -14.25 43.18 4.47
N LYS A 2 -14.31 43.06 3.14
CA LYS A 2 -14.44 41.74 2.46
C LYS A 2 -13.32 40.74 2.80
N LYS A 3 -12.07 41.19 3.01
CA LYS A 3 -10.94 40.30 3.43
C LYS A 3 -11.08 39.80 4.87
N LEU A 4 -11.72 40.58 5.76
CA LEU A 4 -11.94 40.17 7.15
C LEU A 4 -13.02 39.09 7.26
N TYR A 5 -14.07 39.14 6.43
CA TYR A 5 -15.10 38.09 6.36
C TYR A 5 -14.56 36.80 5.80
N PHE A 6 -13.62 36.83 4.86
CA PHE A 6 -12.98 35.63 4.30
C PHE A 6 -12.08 34.93 5.33
N ILE A 7 -11.35 35.71 6.15
CA ILE A 7 -10.55 35.18 7.27
C ILE A 7 -11.44 34.61 8.37
N ALA A 8 -12.55 35.29 8.71
CA ALA A 8 -13.50 34.81 9.69
C ALA A 8 -14.21 33.53 9.23
N LEU A 9 -14.51 33.40 7.93
CA LEU A 9 -15.08 32.19 7.34
C LEU A 9 -14.08 31.00 7.41
N ILE A 10 -12.80 31.23 7.15
CA ILE A 10 -11.74 30.20 7.28
C ILE A 10 -11.55 29.77 8.74
N VAL A 11 -11.63 30.69 9.69
CA VAL A 11 -11.50 30.39 11.12
C VAL A 11 -12.74 29.66 11.67
N SER A 12 -13.94 29.97 11.17
CA SER A 12 -15.17 29.29 11.60
C SER A 12 -15.32 27.86 11.06
N LEU A 13 -14.61 27.49 10.00
CA LEU A 13 -14.58 26.12 9.46
C LEU A 13 -13.81 25.13 10.35
N ASN A 14 -13.04 25.59 11.34
CA ASN A 14 -12.25 24.72 12.22
C ASN A 14 -13.01 24.24 13.49
N ILE A 15 -14.32 24.49 13.63
CA ILE A 15 -15.06 24.13 14.85
C ILE A 15 -16.06 22.97 14.63
N ILE A 16 -16.02 22.32 13.50
CA ILE A 16 -16.78 21.07 13.34
C ILE A 16 -15.85 19.91 13.80
N PHE A 17 -15.72 19.73 15.10
CA PHE A 17 -15.26 18.48 15.67
C PHE A 17 -16.40 17.45 15.47
N ALA A 18 -16.42 16.79 14.32
CA ALA A 18 -17.12 15.55 14.22
C ALA A 18 -16.49 14.58 15.22
N GLN A 19 -17.30 13.96 16.09
CA GLN A 19 -16.80 12.86 16.92
C GLN A 19 -16.39 11.75 15.94
N ASN A 20 -15.10 11.60 15.76
CA ASN A 20 -14.55 10.53 14.93
C ASN A 20 -14.76 9.21 15.68
N ILE A 21 -15.74 8.44 15.27
CA ILE A 21 -15.93 7.07 15.74
C ILE A 21 -14.87 6.24 14.99
N TYR A 22 -13.74 6.03 15.63
CA TYR A 22 -12.70 5.17 15.08
C TYR A 22 -13.16 3.71 15.09
N ARG A 23 -13.01 3.02 13.97
CA ARG A 23 -13.42 1.63 13.79
C ARG A 23 -12.22 0.68 13.83
N TYR A 24 -11.32 0.88 14.79
CA TYR A 24 -10.15 0.02 14.95
C TYR A 24 -10.55 -1.46 15.07
N GLY A 25 -9.79 -2.36 14.40
CA GLY A 25 -10.03 -3.79 14.44
C GLY A 25 -11.29 -4.26 13.73
N SER A 26 -11.91 -3.44 12.86
CA SER A 26 -13.14 -3.76 12.14
C SER A 26 -12.92 -4.36 10.75
N THR A 27 -11.66 -4.52 10.32
CA THR A 27 -11.28 -5.05 9.00
C THR A 27 -10.36 -6.26 9.13
N ALA A 28 -10.37 -7.12 8.12
CA ALA A 28 -9.40 -8.21 7.95
C ALA A 28 -8.44 -7.89 6.80
N ALA A 29 -7.36 -8.66 6.66
CA ALA A 29 -6.33 -8.48 5.65
C ALA A 29 -5.65 -7.11 5.72
N ASN A 30 -5.32 -6.63 6.92
CA ASN A 30 -4.72 -5.32 7.14
C ASN A 30 -3.31 -5.17 6.53
N PHE A 31 -2.67 -6.27 6.11
CA PHE A 31 -1.44 -6.23 5.33
C PHE A 31 -1.58 -5.43 4.01
N LEU A 32 -2.81 -5.28 3.50
CA LEU A 32 -3.13 -4.45 2.33
C LEU A 32 -2.95 -2.94 2.56
N GLU A 33 -2.75 -2.49 3.79
CA GLU A 33 -2.45 -1.10 4.14
C GLU A 33 -0.94 -0.80 4.16
N ILE A 34 -0.11 -1.86 4.18
CA ILE A 34 1.34 -1.72 4.24
C ILE A 34 1.85 -1.32 2.86
N GLY A 35 2.44 -0.13 2.77
CA GLY A 35 2.94 0.44 1.53
C GLY A 35 4.07 -0.39 0.91
N VAL A 36 4.04 -0.56 -0.41
CA VAL A 36 5.04 -1.29 -1.19
C VAL A 36 5.97 -0.36 -1.95
N GLY A 37 7.20 -0.82 -2.17
CA GLY A 37 8.24 -0.09 -2.87
C GLY A 37 9.03 0.84 -1.96
N SER A 38 10.34 0.57 -1.78
CA SER A 38 11.21 1.34 -0.88
C SER A 38 11.32 2.82 -1.28
N ALA A 39 11.15 3.15 -2.57
CA ALA A 39 11.12 4.53 -3.03
C ALA A 39 9.95 5.31 -2.40
N ASN A 40 8.74 4.75 -2.38
CA ASN A 40 7.56 5.40 -1.79
C ASN A 40 7.63 5.36 -0.25
N ALA A 41 8.11 4.25 0.30
CA ALA A 41 8.32 4.11 1.74
C ALA A 41 9.23 5.20 2.31
N SER A 42 10.31 5.53 1.61
CA SER A 42 11.25 6.59 2.00
C SER A 42 10.68 8.01 1.85
N MET A 43 9.58 8.16 1.11
CA MET A 43 8.83 9.42 0.96
C MET A 43 7.60 9.48 1.86
N GLY A 44 7.61 8.79 3.01
CA GLY A 44 6.49 8.82 3.95
C GLY A 44 5.22 8.15 3.44
N ASP A 45 5.32 7.25 2.46
CA ASP A 45 4.19 6.65 1.77
C ASP A 45 3.33 7.67 0.95
N ALA A 46 3.91 8.82 0.55
CA ALA A 46 3.27 9.78 -0.34
C ALA A 46 3.45 9.36 -1.81
N GLY A 47 2.73 8.31 -2.23
CA GLY A 47 2.90 7.64 -3.51
C GLY A 47 1.78 7.86 -4.54
N VAL A 48 0.64 8.42 -4.16
CA VAL A 48 -0.57 8.46 -5.01
C VAL A 48 -0.37 9.25 -6.29
N SER A 49 0.42 10.34 -6.22
CA SER A 49 0.72 11.18 -7.38
C SER A 49 1.99 10.80 -8.13
N PHE A 50 3.00 10.22 -7.44
CA PHE A 50 4.34 10.01 -8.01
C PHE A 50 4.83 8.56 -7.99
N ALA A 51 4.00 7.58 -7.62
CA ALA A 51 4.40 6.19 -7.74
C ALA A 51 4.91 5.88 -9.15
N ASP A 52 6.01 5.15 -9.22
CA ASP A 52 6.70 4.78 -10.45
C ASP A 52 6.97 3.27 -10.46
N GLY A 53 7.07 2.71 -11.66
CA GLY A 53 7.30 1.28 -11.84
C GLY A 53 6.16 0.39 -11.33
N PRO A 54 6.43 -0.90 -11.08
CA PRO A 54 5.42 -1.88 -10.67
C PRO A 54 4.73 -1.57 -9.33
N ALA A 55 5.37 -0.83 -8.42
CA ALA A 55 4.76 -0.40 -7.15
C ALA A 55 3.51 0.48 -7.35
N SER A 56 3.35 1.10 -8.52
CA SER A 56 2.17 1.90 -8.87
C SER A 56 0.86 1.12 -8.79
N VAL A 57 0.89 -0.21 -9.00
CA VAL A 57 -0.29 -1.09 -8.84
C VAL A 57 -0.94 -0.91 -7.47
N PHE A 58 -0.15 -0.72 -6.43
CA PHE A 58 -0.61 -0.54 -5.06
C PHE A 58 -1.06 0.90 -4.76
N TRP A 59 -0.28 1.90 -5.21
CA TRP A 59 -0.51 3.29 -4.83
C TRP A 59 -1.63 3.95 -5.65
N ASN A 60 -1.53 3.82 -6.95
CA ASN A 60 -2.51 4.38 -7.90
C ASN A 60 -2.38 3.65 -9.24
N PRO A 61 -3.35 2.80 -9.59
CA PRO A 61 -3.33 2.07 -10.86
C PRO A 61 -3.11 2.96 -12.09
N ALA A 62 -3.61 4.21 -12.07
CA ALA A 62 -3.48 5.14 -13.19
C ALA A 62 -2.03 5.58 -13.45
N ALA A 63 -1.12 5.44 -12.47
CA ALA A 63 0.28 5.80 -12.62
C ALA A 63 1.03 4.88 -13.59
N LEU A 64 0.57 3.63 -13.77
CA LEU A 64 1.13 2.70 -14.77
C LEU A 64 1.05 3.25 -16.19
N ALA A 65 0.11 4.14 -16.51
CA ALA A 65 -0.01 4.75 -17.83
C ALA A 65 1.20 5.59 -18.24
N PHE A 66 2.05 5.98 -17.29
CA PHE A 66 3.26 6.78 -17.53
C PHE A 66 4.52 5.92 -17.71
N ILE A 67 4.42 4.60 -17.53
CA ILE A 67 5.51 3.66 -17.73
C ILE A 67 5.68 3.43 -19.24
N GLU A 68 6.89 3.64 -19.73
CA GLU A 68 7.25 3.51 -21.15
C GLU A 68 8.06 2.25 -21.45
N LYS A 69 8.56 1.57 -20.41
CA LYS A 69 9.38 0.36 -20.51
C LYS A 69 8.79 -0.74 -19.65
N ASN A 70 9.03 -1.96 -20.05
CA ASN A 70 8.72 -3.10 -19.18
C ASN A 70 9.64 -3.08 -17.97
N GLU A 71 9.11 -3.40 -16.80
CA GLU A 71 9.87 -3.38 -15.56
C GLU A 71 9.40 -4.49 -14.63
N ASN A 72 10.34 -5.19 -14.01
CA ASN A 72 10.10 -6.12 -12.92
C ASN A 72 10.70 -5.56 -11.64
N SER A 73 9.98 -5.71 -10.53
CA SER A 73 10.41 -5.21 -9.23
C SER A 73 10.22 -6.30 -8.18
N PHE A 74 11.20 -6.41 -7.29
CA PHE A 74 11.18 -7.30 -6.13
C PHE A 74 11.50 -6.49 -4.88
N MET A 75 10.65 -6.57 -3.86
CA MET A 75 10.84 -5.92 -2.57
C MET A 75 10.80 -6.93 -1.44
N VAL A 76 11.72 -6.77 -0.49
CA VAL A 76 11.69 -7.45 0.80
C VAL A 76 11.63 -6.40 1.88
N GLN A 77 10.72 -6.59 2.81
CA GLN A 77 10.53 -5.72 3.96
C GLN A 77 10.33 -6.59 5.20
N PRO A 78 11.40 -6.82 5.99
CA PRO A 78 11.25 -7.29 7.35
C PRO A 78 10.32 -6.32 8.09
N TRP A 79 9.25 -6.86 8.66
CA TRP A 79 8.26 -6.07 9.39
C TRP A 79 8.55 -6.13 10.90
N ILE A 80 7.57 -6.27 11.73
CA ILE A 80 7.66 -6.31 13.17
C ILE A 80 7.83 -7.77 13.60
N LEU A 81 8.71 -8.06 14.57
CA LEU A 81 9.05 -9.42 15.01
C LEU A 81 9.54 -10.29 13.83
N ASP A 82 9.05 -11.52 13.72
CA ASP A 82 9.41 -12.45 12.65
C ASP A 82 8.51 -12.33 11.40
N ILE A 83 7.72 -11.26 11.32
CA ILE A 83 6.83 -11.01 10.19
C ILE A 83 7.64 -10.45 9.02
N ASN A 84 7.44 -11.01 7.83
CA ASN A 84 8.13 -10.60 6.63
C ASN A 84 7.15 -10.32 5.50
N MET A 85 7.33 -9.19 4.82
CA MET A 85 6.57 -8.82 3.65
C MET A 85 7.43 -8.90 2.40
N ILE A 86 6.90 -9.56 1.36
CA ILE A 86 7.51 -9.64 0.04
C ILE A 86 6.52 -9.07 -0.98
N PHE A 87 7.03 -8.25 -1.89
CA PHE A 87 6.27 -7.75 -3.03
C PHE A 87 7.03 -8.07 -4.32
N ILE A 88 6.31 -8.63 -5.28
CA ILE A 88 6.78 -8.87 -6.65
C ILE A 88 5.83 -8.13 -7.57
N GLY A 89 6.36 -7.32 -8.45
CA GLY A 89 5.59 -6.59 -9.44
C GLY A 89 6.21 -6.67 -10.83
N SER A 90 5.37 -6.69 -11.84
CA SER A 90 5.76 -6.67 -13.25
C SER A 90 4.87 -5.72 -14.02
N THR A 91 5.44 -4.96 -14.94
CA THR A 91 4.69 -4.09 -15.85
C THR A 91 5.06 -4.37 -17.28
N ILE A 92 4.05 -4.42 -18.14
CA ILE A 92 4.19 -4.65 -19.58
C ILE A 92 3.52 -3.49 -20.31
N HIS A 93 4.32 -2.68 -20.97
CA HIS A 93 3.82 -1.58 -21.79
C HIS A 93 3.48 -2.09 -23.19
N VAL A 94 2.21 -2.00 -23.57
CA VAL A 94 1.74 -2.34 -24.92
C VAL A 94 1.42 -1.06 -25.69
N ARG A 95 2.24 -0.79 -26.69
CA ARG A 95 2.12 0.45 -27.51
C ARG A 95 0.69 0.62 -28.05
N ARG A 96 0.11 1.82 -27.91
CA ARG A 96 -1.26 2.21 -28.32
C ARG A 96 -2.40 1.58 -27.51
N MET A 97 -2.17 0.53 -26.75
CA MET A 97 -3.20 -0.10 -25.91
C MET A 97 -3.17 0.49 -24.49
N GLY A 98 -2.03 0.47 -23.83
CA GLY A 98 -1.83 0.90 -22.44
C GLY A 98 -0.80 0.04 -21.75
N THR A 99 -0.77 0.08 -20.43
CA THR A 99 0.17 -0.69 -19.61
C THR A 99 -0.60 -1.68 -18.74
N PHE A 100 -0.17 -2.93 -18.79
CA PHE A 100 -0.62 -3.97 -17.87
C PHE A 100 0.35 -4.07 -16.70
N GLY A 101 -0.19 -4.27 -15.50
CA GLY A 101 0.56 -4.52 -14.28
C GLY A 101 0.13 -5.84 -13.66
N PHE A 102 1.08 -6.57 -13.11
CA PHE A 102 0.86 -7.78 -12.33
C PHE A 102 1.59 -7.62 -11.01
N SER A 103 0.97 -8.00 -9.91
CA SER A 103 1.66 -7.99 -8.63
C SER A 103 1.22 -9.15 -7.73
N LEU A 104 2.16 -9.56 -6.89
CA LEU A 104 1.95 -10.51 -5.80
C LEU A 104 2.55 -9.90 -4.52
N THR A 105 1.73 -9.78 -3.50
CA THR A 105 2.15 -9.42 -2.15
C THR A 105 1.97 -10.63 -1.25
N HIS A 106 2.99 -10.94 -0.47
CA HIS A 106 2.96 -12.00 0.53
C HIS A 106 3.35 -11.44 1.88
N MET A 107 2.60 -11.81 2.92
CA MET A 107 2.89 -11.54 4.31
C MET A 107 2.98 -12.86 5.05
N GLY A 108 4.17 -13.18 5.58
CA GLY A 108 4.43 -14.38 6.38
C GLY A 108 4.63 -13.98 7.84
N TYR A 109 3.98 -14.71 8.75
CA TYR A 109 3.96 -14.40 10.19
C TYR A 109 4.93 -15.27 11.00
N GLY A 110 5.81 -16.03 10.31
CA GLY A 110 6.72 -16.97 10.97
C GLY A 110 6.03 -18.23 11.49
N ASP A 111 6.81 -19.09 12.08
CA ASP A 111 6.33 -20.33 12.71
C ASP A 111 5.93 -20.06 14.16
N MET A 112 4.78 -20.56 14.59
CA MET A 112 4.25 -20.46 15.92
C MET A 112 4.09 -21.84 16.54
N GLU A 113 4.40 -21.98 17.83
CA GLU A 113 4.23 -23.25 18.55
C GLU A 113 2.74 -23.53 18.83
N VAL A 114 2.31 -24.76 18.61
CA VAL A 114 0.99 -25.22 19.03
C VAL A 114 1.03 -25.48 20.54
N THR A 115 0.18 -24.78 21.28
CA THR A 115 0.07 -24.91 22.73
C THR A 115 -1.28 -25.55 23.15
N THR A 116 -1.31 -26.29 24.23
CA THR A 116 -2.52 -26.85 24.83
C THR A 116 -2.62 -26.45 26.27
N MET A 117 -3.77 -26.71 26.91
CA MET A 117 -3.93 -26.46 28.34
C MET A 117 -2.96 -27.27 29.21
N THR A 118 -2.51 -28.42 28.76
CA THR A 118 -1.56 -29.30 29.45
C THR A 118 -0.10 -29.08 29.02
N GLN A 119 0.14 -28.48 27.86
CA GLN A 119 1.47 -28.24 27.29
C GLN A 119 1.57 -26.76 26.84
N GLN A 120 1.67 -25.88 27.83
CA GLN A 120 1.68 -24.42 27.62
C GLN A 120 2.97 -23.92 26.98
N GLU A 121 4.08 -24.65 27.12
CA GLU A 121 5.38 -24.32 26.49
C GLU A 121 5.49 -24.82 25.06
N GLY A 122 4.47 -25.50 24.53
CA GLY A 122 4.41 -26.04 23.18
C GLY A 122 4.31 -27.57 23.15
N THR A 123 3.63 -28.08 22.14
CA THR A 123 3.49 -29.53 21.86
C THR A 123 4.66 -30.09 21.06
N GLY A 124 5.53 -29.20 20.52
CA GLY A 124 6.54 -29.51 19.50
C GLY A 124 6.00 -29.46 18.08
N GLU A 125 4.70 -29.29 17.88
CA GLU A 125 4.10 -29.01 16.59
C GLU A 125 4.11 -27.51 16.32
N LYS A 126 4.30 -27.13 15.04
CA LYS A 126 4.30 -25.73 14.61
C LYS A 126 3.25 -25.48 13.54
N PHE A 127 2.71 -24.27 13.54
CA PHE A 127 1.86 -23.77 12.47
C PHE A 127 2.32 -22.41 11.99
N ALA A 128 1.91 -22.03 10.78
CA ALA A 128 2.20 -20.72 10.21
C ALA A 128 0.90 -20.03 9.76
N ALA A 129 0.93 -18.70 9.83
CA ALA A 129 -0.08 -17.86 9.20
C ALA A 129 0.55 -17.16 7.98
N ASN A 130 -0.22 -17.04 6.90
CA ASN A 130 0.22 -16.42 5.66
C ASN A 130 -0.93 -15.66 5.01
N GLU A 131 -0.62 -14.51 4.43
CA GLU A 131 -1.57 -13.72 3.65
C GLU A 131 -0.98 -13.40 2.28
N TYR A 132 -1.82 -13.46 1.25
CA TYR A 132 -1.44 -13.23 -0.14
C TYR A 132 -2.44 -12.27 -0.79
N SER A 133 -1.92 -11.41 -1.66
CA SER A 133 -2.72 -10.60 -2.56
C SER A 133 -2.11 -10.64 -3.96
N ALA A 134 -2.84 -11.17 -4.93
CA ALA A 134 -2.47 -11.14 -6.33
C ALA A 134 -3.33 -10.13 -7.08
N ALA A 135 -2.73 -9.27 -7.90
CA ALA A 135 -3.45 -8.25 -8.65
C ALA A 135 -3.08 -8.26 -10.14
N VAL A 136 -4.09 -8.00 -10.96
CA VAL A 136 -3.95 -7.68 -12.39
C VAL A 136 -4.51 -6.28 -12.61
N THR A 137 -3.71 -5.43 -13.23
CA THR A 137 -3.98 -4.00 -13.42
C THR A 137 -3.93 -3.64 -14.89
N PHE A 138 -4.82 -2.77 -15.32
CA PHE A 138 -4.75 -2.13 -16.62
C PHE A 138 -4.81 -0.62 -16.43
N SER A 139 -3.98 0.10 -17.19
CA SER A 139 -3.93 1.56 -17.17
C SER A 139 -3.68 2.14 -18.54
N ARG A 140 -4.30 3.31 -18.81
CA ARG A 140 -4.15 4.02 -20.07
C ARG A 140 -4.21 5.52 -19.89
N LYS A 141 -3.39 6.25 -20.65
CA LYS A 141 -3.59 7.69 -20.89
C LYS A 141 -4.79 7.86 -21.81
N ILE A 142 -5.87 8.45 -21.33
CA ILE A 142 -7.07 8.75 -22.12
C ILE A 142 -6.80 9.99 -22.99
N VAL A 143 -6.18 10.99 -22.38
CA VAL A 143 -5.63 12.19 -23.04
C VAL A 143 -4.27 12.51 -22.41
N GLN A 144 -3.52 13.45 -22.99
CA GLN A 144 -2.16 13.78 -22.52
C GLN A 144 -2.10 14.21 -21.04
N TRP A 145 -3.16 14.82 -20.55
CA TRP A 145 -3.24 15.33 -19.18
C TRP A 145 -4.03 14.43 -18.21
N PHE A 146 -4.70 13.38 -18.70
CA PHE A 146 -5.54 12.50 -17.87
C PHE A 146 -5.27 11.03 -18.15
N SER A 147 -5.02 10.27 -17.10
CA SER A 147 -4.92 8.82 -17.12
C SER A 147 -5.87 8.18 -16.13
N PHE A 148 -6.27 6.96 -16.47
CA PHE A 148 -7.13 6.12 -15.67
C PHE A 148 -6.54 4.72 -15.58
N GLY A 149 -6.74 4.04 -14.44
CA GLY A 149 -6.33 2.66 -14.24
C GLY A 149 -7.27 1.94 -13.31
N ALA A 150 -7.35 0.62 -13.48
CA ALA A 150 -8.13 -0.26 -12.62
C ALA A 150 -7.38 -1.56 -12.38
N SER A 151 -7.57 -2.14 -11.20
CA SER A 151 -7.00 -3.42 -10.80
C SER A 151 -8.08 -4.34 -10.25
N VAL A 152 -7.93 -5.63 -10.51
CA VAL A 152 -8.67 -6.71 -9.86
C VAL A 152 -7.70 -7.44 -8.96
N LYS A 153 -8.08 -7.67 -7.71
CA LYS A 153 -7.28 -8.37 -6.70
C LYS A 153 -7.96 -9.63 -6.22
N LEU A 154 -7.18 -10.66 -6.01
CA LEU A 154 -7.55 -11.85 -5.26
C LEU A 154 -6.74 -11.83 -3.96
N ILE A 155 -7.42 -11.92 -2.84
CA ILE A 155 -6.85 -11.91 -1.49
C ILE A 155 -7.13 -13.25 -0.85
N ASN A 156 -6.11 -13.84 -0.23
CA ASN A 156 -6.24 -15.07 0.54
C ASN A 156 -5.50 -14.91 1.86
N SER A 157 -6.14 -15.31 2.94
CA SER A 157 -5.56 -15.38 4.27
C SER A 157 -5.72 -16.79 4.80
N LYS A 158 -4.64 -17.38 5.29
CA LYS A 158 -4.61 -18.73 5.83
C LYS A 158 -3.93 -18.72 7.20
N ILE A 159 -4.59 -19.35 8.18
CA ILE A 159 -4.07 -19.57 9.53
C ILE A 159 -4.24 -21.07 9.80
N TRP A 160 -3.12 -21.77 9.87
CA TRP A 160 -3.09 -23.22 10.07
C TRP A 160 -3.98 -23.95 9.04
N HIS A 161 -5.14 -24.52 9.47
CA HIS A 161 -6.09 -25.27 8.63
C HIS A 161 -7.31 -24.43 8.21
N SER A 162 -7.41 -23.19 8.70
CA SER A 162 -8.49 -22.26 8.37
C SER A 162 -8.04 -21.27 7.32
N SER A 163 -8.90 -20.96 6.36
CA SER A 163 -8.59 -20.02 5.30
C SER A 163 -9.79 -19.12 4.96
N ALA A 164 -9.48 -17.95 4.40
CA ALA A 164 -10.48 -17.01 3.90
C ALA A 164 -10.01 -16.43 2.57
N SER A 165 -10.95 -16.16 1.67
CA SER A 165 -10.65 -15.53 0.37
C SER A 165 -11.61 -14.39 0.07
N ALA A 166 -11.11 -13.36 -0.61
CA ALA A 166 -11.89 -12.22 -1.04
C ALA A 166 -11.41 -11.70 -2.40
N PHE A 167 -12.33 -11.03 -3.12
CA PHE A 167 -12.01 -10.25 -4.32
C PHE A 167 -12.10 -8.77 -3.99
N ALA A 168 -11.22 -7.98 -4.60
CA ALA A 168 -11.27 -6.52 -4.50
C ALA A 168 -10.97 -5.85 -5.83
N LEU A 169 -11.44 -4.61 -5.94
CA LEU A 169 -11.22 -3.72 -7.07
C LEU A 169 -10.48 -2.48 -6.57
N ASP A 170 -9.47 -2.05 -7.33
CA ASP A 170 -8.90 -0.73 -7.16
C ASP A 170 -9.16 0.09 -8.41
N VAL A 171 -9.38 1.38 -8.23
CA VAL A 171 -9.48 2.34 -9.32
C VAL A 171 -8.60 3.55 -9.02
N GLY A 172 -8.05 4.14 -10.07
CA GLY A 172 -7.21 5.31 -9.94
C GLY A 172 -7.34 6.26 -11.11
N ALA A 173 -7.04 7.51 -10.83
CA ALA A 173 -6.98 8.58 -11.83
C ALA A 173 -5.79 9.49 -11.54
N ILE A 174 -5.18 10.03 -12.59
CA ILE A 174 -4.16 11.08 -12.51
C ILE A 174 -4.48 12.18 -13.50
N VAL A 175 -4.43 13.40 -12.98
CA VAL A 175 -4.53 14.65 -13.75
C VAL A 175 -3.20 15.39 -13.70
N ASN A 176 -2.63 15.70 -14.86
CA ASN A 176 -1.44 16.52 -14.98
C ASN A 176 -1.83 17.92 -15.45
N THR A 177 -1.36 18.93 -14.75
CA THR A 177 -1.59 20.34 -15.09
C THR A 177 -0.25 21.04 -15.38
N ASP A 178 -0.28 22.20 -15.95
CA ASP A 178 0.89 23.07 -16.15
C ASP A 178 1.13 24.04 -14.98
N PHE A 179 0.26 24.04 -13.95
CA PHE A 179 0.45 24.86 -12.75
C PHE A 179 1.76 24.49 -12.05
N PHE A 180 2.50 25.50 -11.60
CA PHE A 180 3.79 25.34 -10.91
C PHE A 180 4.86 24.59 -11.73
N SER A 181 4.68 24.46 -13.05
CA SER A 181 5.67 23.81 -13.92
C SER A 181 6.87 24.74 -14.18
N PRO A 182 8.12 24.30 -13.90
CA PRO A 182 9.30 25.08 -14.18
C PRO A 182 9.53 25.36 -15.68
N ASN A 183 9.04 24.45 -16.54
CA ASN A 183 9.23 24.48 -18.00
C ASN A 183 7.92 24.59 -18.78
N LYS A 184 6.80 24.95 -18.13
CA LYS A 184 5.44 25.05 -18.71
C LYS A 184 4.93 23.75 -19.37
N SER A 185 5.55 22.60 -19.02
CA SER A 185 5.07 21.28 -19.46
C SER A 185 4.11 20.69 -18.44
N LYS A 186 3.00 20.11 -18.89
CA LYS A 186 2.05 19.39 -18.01
C LYS A 186 2.66 18.19 -17.28
N GLU A 187 3.74 17.61 -17.80
CA GLU A 187 4.43 16.48 -17.16
C GLU A 187 5.21 16.88 -15.91
N ASN A 188 5.58 18.17 -15.81
CA ASN A 188 6.41 18.70 -14.73
C ASN A 188 5.68 19.70 -13.85
N GLY A 189 4.40 19.90 -14.06
CA GLY A 189 3.56 20.75 -13.24
C GLY A 189 2.90 20.01 -12.08
N LEU A 190 1.83 20.61 -11.55
CA LEU A 190 1.03 19.99 -10.48
C LEU A 190 0.35 18.73 -11.02
N ARG A 191 0.63 17.62 -10.38
CA ARG A 191 0.00 16.32 -10.61
C ARG A 191 -0.98 16.04 -9.48
N ILE A 192 -2.22 15.73 -9.83
CA ILE A 192 -3.28 15.36 -8.88
C ILE A 192 -3.57 13.88 -9.11
N GLY A 193 -3.36 13.06 -8.08
CA GLY A 193 -3.68 11.65 -8.08
C GLY A 193 -4.88 11.37 -7.17
N MET A 194 -5.74 10.44 -7.59
CA MET A 194 -6.84 9.92 -6.77
C MET A 194 -6.86 8.41 -6.89
N SER A 195 -7.08 7.69 -5.78
CA SER A 195 -7.26 6.25 -5.81
C SER A 195 -8.25 5.78 -4.75
N ILE A 196 -9.02 4.75 -5.11
CA ILE A 196 -9.82 3.95 -4.20
C ILE A 196 -9.23 2.55 -4.28
N SER A 197 -8.85 1.98 -3.15
CA SER A 197 -8.20 0.68 -3.09
C SER A 197 -8.97 -0.26 -2.17
N ASN A 198 -8.96 -1.57 -2.53
CA ASN A 198 -9.53 -2.66 -1.74
C ASN A 198 -11.06 -2.60 -1.59
N TYR A 199 -11.78 -2.06 -2.57
CA TYR A 199 -13.24 -2.16 -2.60
C TYR A 199 -13.65 -3.58 -3.02
N GLY A 200 -14.18 -4.39 -2.09
CA GLY A 200 -14.39 -5.79 -2.40
C GLY A 200 -15.35 -6.55 -1.48
N SER A 201 -15.33 -7.88 -1.63
CA SER A 201 -16.12 -8.78 -0.81
C SER A 201 -15.57 -8.87 0.61
N ARG A 202 -16.39 -9.31 1.54
CA ARG A 202 -15.97 -9.57 2.91
C ARG A 202 -15.20 -10.88 3.00
N LEU A 203 -14.24 -10.95 3.91
CA LEU A 203 -13.54 -12.16 4.31
C LEU A 203 -14.30 -12.91 5.38
N GLN A 204 -14.41 -14.22 5.21
CA GLN A 204 -14.94 -15.14 6.23
C GLN A 204 -14.06 -16.37 6.26
N TYR A 205 -13.53 -16.70 7.44
CA TYR A 205 -12.72 -17.90 7.63
C TYR A 205 -13.60 -19.15 7.64
N ASP A 206 -13.06 -20.22 7.06
CA ASP A 206 -13.61 -21.57 7.11
C ASP A 206 -12.46 -22.56 7.20
N GLY A 207 -12.69 -23.70 7.89
CA GLY A 207 -11.69 -24.74 8.05
C GLY A 207 -11.99 -25.71 9.19
N ILE A 208 -11.20 -26.79 9.24
CA ILE A 208 -11.40 -27.85 10.23
C ILE A 208 -11.19 -27.42 11.68
N ASP A 209 -10.41 -26.37 11.91
CA ASP A 209 -10.18 -25.81 13.25
C ASP A 209 -11.44 -25.19 13.87
N LEU A 210 -12.48 -24.98 13.07
CA LEU A 210 -13.77 -24.45 13.51
C LEU A 210 -14.75 -25.56 13.90
N LEU A 211 -14.40 -26.83 13.66
CA LEU A 211 -15.22 -27.96 14.04
C LEU A 211 -15.13 -28.16 15.56
N ASN A 212 -16.27 -28.33 16.19
CA ASN A 212 -16.37 -28.59 17.62
C ASN A 212 -17.51 -29.57 17.88
N PRO A 213 -17.34 -30.60 18.70
CA PRO A 213 -18.45 -31.45 19.11
C PRO A 213 -19.49 -30.62 19.89
N ILE A 214 -20.74 -30.76 19.51
CA ILE A 214 -21.87 -30.04 20.11
C ILE A 214 -22.85 -31.07 20.67
N ASP A 215 -23.23 -30.92 21.93
CA ASP A 215 -24.36 -31.64 22.51
C ASP A 215 -25.66 -30.96 22.05
N ILE A 216 -26.45 -31.64 21.23
CA ILE A 216 -27.70 -31.11 20.69
C ILE A 216 -28.90 -31.42 21.61
N ALA A 217 -28.75 -32.26 22.64
CA ALA A 217 -29.80 -32.60 23.59
C ALA A 217 -29.25 -32.73 25.02
N PRO A 218 -28.73 -31.64 25.65
CA PRO A 218 -28.01 -31.68 26.93
C PRO A 218 -28.87 -32.11 28.14
N TYR A 219 -30.17 -32.26 27.94
CA TYR A 219 -31.15 -32.67 28.98
C TYR A 219 -31.68 -34.08 28.75
N GLU A 220 -31.19 -34.82 27.74
CA GLU A 220 -31.60 -36.19 27.43
C GLU A 220 -30.46 -37.15 27.59
N ASP A 221 -30.70 -38.30 28.19
CA ASP A 221 -29.72 -39.40 28.27
C ASP A 221 -29.59 -40.05 26.86
N GLY A 222 -28.39 -39.99 26.26
CA GLY A 222 -28.13 -40.58 24.96
C GLY A 222 -26.77 -40.16 24.40
N ASN A 223 -26.43 -40.60 23.18
CA ASN A 223 -25.20 -40.24 22.50
C ASN A 223 -25.40 -39.00 21.63
N TYR A 224 -25.76 -37.88 22.25
CA TYR A 224 -25.98 -36.59 21.58
C TYR A 224 -24.82 -35.60 21.74
N GLY A 225 -23.84 -35.91 22.59
CA GLY A 225 -22.74 -35.02 22.99
C GLY A 225 -21.62 -34.86 21.95
N ASP A 226 -21.58 -35.73 20.93
CA ASP A 226 -20.50 -35.74 19.93
C ASP A 226 -20.99 -35.45 18.51
N VAL A 227 -22.06 -34.68 18.36
CA VAL A 227 -22.52 -34.27 17.03
C VAL A 227 -21.57 -33.24 16.44
N PRO A 228 -20.98 -33.44 15.23
CA PRO A 228 -20.12 -32.49 14.61
C PRO A 228 -20.86 -31.16 14.38
N GLY A 229 -20.41 -30.12 15.06
CA GLY A 229 -20.84 -28.75 14.86
C GLY A 229 -19.72 -27.90 14.33
N GLN A 230 -20.02 -26.71 13.83
CA GLN A 230 -19.02 -25.76 13.35
C GLN A 230 -19.32 -24.36 13.89
N PHE A 231 -18.29 -23.70 14.45
CA PHE A 231 -18.39 -22.28 14.72
C PHE A 231 -18.45 -21.49 13.41
N ARG A 232 -19.39 -20.56 13.31
CA ARG A 232 -19.53 -19.68 12.16
C ARG A 232 -18.88 -18.33 12.44
N PRO A 233 -17.67 -18.06 11.93
CA PRO A 233 -17.02 -16.76 12.10
C PRO A 233 -17.81 -15.63 11.45
N GLN A 234 -17.63 -14.43 11.94
CA GLN A 234 -18.17 -13.22 11.33
C GLN A 234 -17.47 -12.93 10.00
N GLN A 235 -18.16 -12.19 9.16
CA GLN A 235 -17.61 -11.64 7.93
C GLN A 235 -16.98 -10.27 8.21
N TRP A 236 -15.73 -10.08 7.78
CA TRP A 236 -14.96 -8.86 7.98
C TRP A 236 -14.77 -8.11 6.67
N GLU A 237 -14.91 -6.79 6.71
CA GLU A 237 -14.64 -5.94 5.56
C GLU A 237 -13.14 -5.88 5.26
N LEU A 238 -12.78 -5.60 4.00
CA LEU A 238 -11.41 -5.26 3.63
C LEU A 238 -11.10 -3.82 4.05
N PRO A 239 -9.80 -3.46 4.25
CA PRO A 239 -9.39 -2.11 4.55
C PRO A 239 -9.53 -1.22 3.31
N LEU A 240 -10.69 -0.60 3.15
CA LEU A 240 -10.96 0.33 2.05
C LEU A 240 -10.19 1.64 2.28
N LEU A 241 -9.42 2.04 1.29
CA LEU A 241 -8.61 3.26 1.34
C LEU A 241 -9.00 4.21 0.22
N PHE A 242 -9.44 5.40 0.57
CA PHE A 242 -9.56 6.52 -0.35
C PHE A 242 -8.36 7.45 -0.18
N ARG A 243 -7.66 7.77 -1.27
CA ARG A 243 -6.47 8.59 -1.26
C ARG A 243 -6.55 9.70 -2.30
N ILE A 244 -6.14 10.90 -1.90
CA ILE A 244 -5.93 12.04 -2.81
C ILE A 244 -4.50 12.52 -2.61
N GLY A 245 -3.74 12.58 -3.70
CA GLY A 245 -2.35 13.00 -3.69
C GLY A 245 -2.11 14.20 -4.59
N LEU A 246 -1.29 15.12 -4.10
CA LEU A 246 -0.78 16.26 -4.85
C LEU A 246 0.74 16.12 -4.97
N GLY A 247 1.26 16.38 -6.17
CA GLY A 247 2.69 16.31 -6.42
C GLY A 247 3.15 17.44 -7.31
N ILE A 248 4.29 18.04 -6.97
CA ILE A 248 4.93 19.09 -7.75
C ILE A 248 6.41 18.80 -7.96
N LYS A 249 6.97 19.37 -9.03
CA LYS A 249 8.40 19.30 -9.33
C LYS A 249 8.98 20.73 -9.34
N PRO A 250 9.26 21.33 -8.18
CA PRO A 250 9.70 22.73 -8.10
C PRO A 250 11.04 23.00 -8.82
N ILE A 251 11.90 21.99 -8.88
CA ILE A 251 13.17 22.06 -9.60
C ILE A 251 13.21 20.94 -10.63
N TYR A 252 13.39 21.30 -11.89
CA TYR A 252 13.51 20.36 -12.99
C TYR A 252 14.53 20.86 -14.00
N THR A 253 15.77 20.40 -13.86
CA THR A 253 16.89 20.66 -14.75
C THR A 253 17.45 19.35 -15.30
N ASP A 254 18.41 19.42 -16.19
CA ASP A 254 19.06 18.23 -16.73
C ASP A 254 19.83 17.42 -15.68
N LEU A 255 20.39 18.09 -14.66
CA LEU A 255 21.19 17.46 -13.60
C LEU A 255 20.39 17.29 -12.30
N HIS A 256 19.58 18.27 -11.91
CA HIS A 256 18.94 18.33 -10.61
C HIS A 256 17.42 18.34 -10.75
N ARG A 257 16.75 17.46 -10.01
CA ARG A 257 15.30 17.42 -9.93
C ARG A 257 14.87 17.28 -8.48
N VAL A 258 13.88 18.06 -8.11
CA VAL A 258 13.23 17.96 -6.79
C VAL A 258 11.76 17.66 -7.05
N SER A 259 11.22 16.69 -6.32
CA SER A 259 9.80 16.36 -6.31
C SER A 259 9.29 16.40 -4.88
N VAL A 260 8.10 16.94 -4.69
CA VAL A 260 7.42 16.99 -3.38
C VAL A 260 6.01 16.45 -3.56
N ALA A 261 5.59 15.56 -2.68
CA ALA A 261 4.27 14.95 -2.68
C ALA A 261 3.59 15.09 -1.32
N VAL A 262 2.27 15.23 -1.35
CA VAL A 262 1.41 15.23 -0.16
C VAL A 262 0.19 14.39 -0.49
N ASP A 263 -0.09 13.38 0.31
CA ASP A 263 -1.24 12.49 0.15
C ASP A 263 -2.13 12.57 1.39
N ALA A 264 -3.42 12.85 1.20
CA ALA A 264 -4.45 12.69 2.21
C ALA A 264 -5.08 11.30 2.06
N VAL A 265 -5.21 10.59 3.17
CA VAL A 265 -5.72 9.22 3.23
C VAL A 265 -6.91 9.13 4.17
N HIS A 266 -8.00 8.55 3.67
CA HIS A 266 -9.21 8.27 4.43
C HIS A 266 -9.46 6.75 4.42
N PRO A 267 -9.10 6.04 5.49
CA PRO A 267 -9.38 4.62 5.65
C PRO A 267 -10.76 4.38 6.25
N ASN A 268 -11.37 3.19 6.03
CA ASN A 268 -12.66 2.84 6.64
C ASN A 268 -12.52 2.31 8.09
N ASN A 269 -11.31 2.03 8.54
CA ASN A 269 -11.01 1.38 9.83
C ASN A 269 -10.17 2.23 10.78
N ASN A 270 -9.81 3.44 10.38
CA ASN A 270 -8.94 4.33 11.16
C ASN A 270 -9.30 5.80 10.93
N ALA A 271 -8.65 6.72 11.65
CA ALA A 271 -8.73 8.15 11.40
C ALA A 271 -8.01 8.54 10.10
N GLU A 272 -8.40 9.68 9.55
CA GLU A 272 -7.73 10.30 8.42
C GLU A 272 -6.33 10.76 8.80
N TYR A 273 -5.42 10.67 7.83
CA TYR A 273 -4.05 11.12 8.01
C TYR A 273 -3.46 11.67 6.72
N VAL A 274 -2.34 12.35 6.86
CA VAL A 274 -1.59 12.93 5.75
C VAL A 274 -0.19 12.34 5.72
N ASN A 275 0.25 11.99 4.52
CA ASN A 275 1.63 11.61 4.22
C ASN A 275 2.32 12.72 3.44
N ILE A 276 3.58 13.01 3.76
CA ILE A 276 4.36 14.04 3.07
C ILE A 276 5.70 13.44 2.69
N GLY A 277 6.15 13.68 1.47
CA GLY A 277 7.44 13.20 0.99
C GLY A 277 8.13 14.14 0.04
N GLY A 278 9.45 14.07 0.06
CA GLY A 278 10.34 14.79 -0.84
C GLY A 278 11.41 13.90 -1.42
N GLN A 279 11.73 14.10 -2.68
CA GLN A 279 12.78 13.42 -3.41
C GLN A 279 13.69 14.42 -4.10
N TYR A 280 14.98 14.26 -3.91
CA TYR A 280 16.02 14.88 -4.73
C TYR A 280 16.62 13.82 -5.66
N GLU A 281 16.66 14.11 -6.95
CA GLU A 281 17.31 13.27 -7.98
C GLU A 281 18.49 14.04 -8.58
N LEU A 282 19.68 13.44 -8.48
CA LEU A 282 20.87 13.85 -9.22
C LEU A 282 21.05 12.94 -10.42
N ARG A 283 20.88 13.50 -11.63
CA ARG A 283 21.03 12.77 -12.88
C ARG A 283 22.47 12.78 -13.35
N LEU A 284 23.00 11.61 -13.60
CA LEU A 284 24.30 11.40 -14.23
C LEU A 284 24.04 11.10 -15.72
N VAL A 285 24.13 12.11 -16.57
CA VAL A 285 23.78 12.02 -17.99
C VAL A 285 24.43 10.80 -18.65
N GLY A 286 23.59 9.93 -19.23
CA GLY A 286 24.03 8.69 -19.90
C GLY A 286 24.44 7.55 -18.94
N LYS A 287 24.50 7.75 -17.64
CA LYS A 287 24.94 6.73 -16.66
C LYS A 287 23.84 6.28 -15.71
N GLY A 288 22.94 7.19 -15.30
CA GLY A 288 21.90 6.85 -14.34
C GLY A 288 21.49 8.03 -13.47
N SER A 289 20.91 7.74 -12.30
CA SER A 289 20.49 8.75 -11.31
C SER A 289 20.73 8.27 -9.89
N LEU A 290 21.06 9.21 -9.01
CA LEU A 290 21.07 9.05 -7.56
C LEU A 290 19.83 9.71 -6.97
N TYR A 291 19.21 9.07 -5.99
CA TYR A 291 18.03 9.56 -5.31
C TYR A 291 18.28 9.68 -3.80
N LEU A 292 17.91 10.81 -3.23
CA LEU A 292 17.80 11.01 -1.79
C LEU A 292 16.35 11.34 -1.48
N ARG A 293 15.78 10.70 -0.48
CA ARG A 293 14.36 10.82 -0.13
C ARG A 293 14.18 10.96 1.36
N SER A 294 13.18 11.74 1.73
CA SER A 294 12.72 11.85 3.11
C SER A 294 11.22 12.14 3.11
N GLY A 295 10.57 11.76 4.19
CA GLY A 295 9.15 12.01 4.35
C GLY A 295 8.69 11.85 5.79
N TYR A 296 7.40 12.05 5.97
CA TYR A 296 6.71 11.82 7.23
C TYR A 296 5.41 11.04 6.94
N LYS A 297 5.26 9.90 7.60
CA LYS A 297 4.09 9.04 7.45
C LYS A 297 3.09 9.29 8.56
N SER A 298 1.80 9.27 8.20
CA SER A 298 0.67 9.34 9.14
C SER A 298 0.66 10.60 10.01
N LEU A 299 0.96 11.75 9.41
CA LEU A 299 0.83 13.05 10.07
C LEU A 299 -0.66 13.28 10.43
N PHE A 300 -0.91 13.83 11.60
CA PHE A 300 -2.24 14.08 12.20
C PHE A 300 -3.02 12.83 12.62
N LEU A 301 -2.48 11.62 12.44
CA LEU A 301 -3.10 10.42 13.00
C LEU A 301 -2.88 10.39 14.51
N PRO A 302 -3.93 10.34 15.34
CA PRO A 302 -3.79 10.17 16.78
C PRO A 302 -3.05 8.86 17.10
N ASP A 303 -2.15 8.89 18.08
CA ASP A 303 -1.36 7.75 18.55
C ASP A 303 -0.61 6.99 17.44
N SER A 304 -0.21 7.72 16.38
CA SER A 304 0.52 7.14 15.26
C SER A 304 1.84 6.53 15.71
N GLN A 305 2.05 5.27 15.35
CA GLN A 305 3.32 4.56 15.56
C GLN A 305 4.37 4.90 14.49
N PHE A 306 4.01 5.63 13.45
CA PHE A 306 4.90 6.00 12.34
C PHE A 306 5.31 7.46 12.45
N GLY A 307 6.45 7.80 11.84
CA GLY A 307 7.01 9.14 11.84
C GLY A 307 7.88 9.41 10.62
N MET A 308 9.07 9.88 10.87
CA MET A 308 10.06 10.20 9.85
C MET A 308 10.50 8.98 9.05
N THR A 309 10.66 9.19 7.75
CA THR A 309 11.18 8.18 6.81
C THR A 309 12.34 8.75 6.03
N TYR A 310 13.31 7.91 5.72
CA TYR A 310 14.50 8.29 4.96
C TYR A 310 14.85 7.18 3.97
N GLY A 311 15.52 7.53 2.92
CA GLY A 311 16.01 6.52 2.01
C GLY A 311 16.82 7.08 0.86
N GLY A 312 17.35 6.16 0.09
CA GLY A 312 18.14 6.46 -1.08
C GLY A 312 17.90 5.45 -2.19
N GLY A 313 18.28 5.82 -3.39
CA GLY A 313 18.19 4.96 -4.54
C GLY A 313 19.29 5.22 -5.55
N LEU A 314 19.63 4.19 -6.29
CA LEU A 314 20.57 4.24 -7.41
C LEU A 314 19.91 3.63 -8.62
N LYS A 315 19.81 4.38 -9.71
CA LYS A 315 19.40 3.89 -11.02
C LYS A 315 20.60 3.90 -11.95
N MET A 316 20.89 2.77 -12.57
CA MET A 316 21.98 2.63 -13.54
C MET A 316 21.41 2.23 -14.88
N SER A 317 21.90 2.87 -15.95
CA SER A 317 21.61 2.47 -17.33
C SER A 317 22.65 1.47 -17.79
N LEU A 318 22.23 0.32 -18.24
CA LEU A 318 23.06 -0.74 -18.79
C LEU A 318 23.05 -0.72 -20.32
N ILE A 319 23.85 -1.60 -20.93
CA ILE A 319 23.89 -1.80 -22.37
C ILE A 319 22.53 -2.32 -22.86
N GLY A 320 22.08 -1.91 -24.04
CA GLY A 320 20.83 -2.41 -24.63
C GLY A 320 19.55 -1.81 -24.05
N ASN A 321 19.62 -0.57 -23.53
CA ASN A 321 18.46 0.17 -22.98
C ASN A 321 17.89 -0.41 -21.66
N GLN A 322 18.58 -1.38 -21.07
CA GLN A 322 18.21 -1.95 -19.76
C GLN A 322 18.56 -0.98 -18.62
N THR A 323 17.81 -1.07 -17.54
CA THR A 323 18.05 -0.27 -16.34
C THR A 323 17.96 -1.15 -15.10
N ILE A 324 18.84 -0.93 -14.14
CA ILE A 324 18.74 -1.50 -12.79
C ILE A 324 18.52 -0.34 -11.83
N LYS A 325 17.57 -0.51 -10.92
CA LYS A 325 17.27 0.44 -9.85
C LYS A 325 17.30 -0.30 -8.52
N ILE A 326 18.02 0.24 -7.55
CA ILE A 326 18.11 -0.29 -6.19
C ILE A 326 17.66 0.83 -5.26
N ASP A 327 16.68 0.57 -4.44
CA ASP A 327 16.13 1.51 -3.48
C ASP A 327 16.18 0.92 -2.07
N TYR A 328 16.50 1.75 -1.11
CA TYR A 328 16.48 1.46 0.32
C TYR A 328 15.60 2.48 1.03
N ALA A 329 14.83 2.02 2.01
CA ALA A 329 14.12 2.90 2.92
C ALA A 329 14.22 2.44 4.38
N TYR A 330 14.28 3.43 5.25
CA TYR A 330 14.16 3.31 6.69
C TYR A 330 12.92 4.08 7.14
N ARG A 331 12.07 3.44 7.95
CA ARG A 331 10.92 4.06 8.62
C ARG A 331 11.14 4.04 10.11
N SER A 332 11.08 5.18 10.75
CA SER A 332 11.05 5.27 12.21
C SER A 332 9.68 4.83 12.72
N THR A 333 9.66 3.96 13.74
CA THR A 333 8.46 3.64 14.50
C THR A 333 8.72 3.91 15.98
N ASP A 334 7.69 4.24 16.73
CA ASP A 334 7.84 4.64 18.12
C ASP A 334 8.20 3.44 19.02
N VAL A 335 7.44 2.37 18.96
CA VAL A 335 7.59 1.21 19.87
C VAL A 335 8.51 0.13 19.27
N PHE A 336 8.48 -0.08 17.96
CA PHE A 336 9.15 -1.23 17.32
C PHE A 336 10.51 -0.93 16.72
N GLY A 337 11.05 0.28 16.96
CA GLY A 337 12.32 0.71 16.37
C GLY A 337 12.20 1.06 14.90
N GLY A 338 13.20 0.73 14.09
CA GLY A 338 13.23 1.06 12.67
C GLY A 338 12.87 -0.11 11.77
N LEU A 339 12.04 0.16 10.78
CA LEU A 339 11.68 -0.80 9.73
C LEU A 339 12.48 -0.50 8.46
N ASN A 340 13.08 -1.54 7.90
CA ASN A 340 13.89 -1.46 6.70
C ASN A 340 13.15 -2.06 5.51
N SER A 341 13.29 -1.47 4.33
CA SER A 341 12.81 -2.10 3.10
C SER A 341 13.84 -1.95 1.99
N TYR A 342 13.93 -2.98 1.16
CA TYR A 342 14.88 -3.10 0.06
C TYR A 342 14.10 -3.44 -1.20
N THR A 343 14.34 -2.68 -2.27
CA THR A 343 13.69 -2.92 -3.57
C THR A 343 14.74 -2.97 -4.66
N ILE A 344 14.65 -3.98 -5.53
CA ILE A 344 15.43 -4.07 -6.76
C ILE A 344 14.45 -4.10 -7.92
N SER A 345 14.69 -3.25 -8.93
CA SER A 345 13.89 -3.21 -10.16
C SER A 345 14.78 -3.32 -11.39
N ILE A 346 14.29 -4.03 -12.39
CA ILE A 346 14.97 -4.23 -13.68
C ILE A 346 14.02 -3.81 -14.79
N GLY A 347 14.42 -2.78 -15.54
CA GLY A 347 13.69 -2.28 -16.72
C GLY A 347 14.35 -2.75 -18.02
N PHE A 348 13.54 -3.08 -19.05
CA PHE A 348 14.00 -3.60 -20.34
C PHE A 348 13.06 -3.24 -21.50
#